data_292f4d036f32b57336b02406ec0d209d
#
_entry.id   292f4d036f32b57336b02406ec0d209d
#
_cell.length_a   1.000
_cell.length_b   1.000
_cell.length_c   1.000
_cell.angle_alpha   90.00
_cell.angle_beta   90.00
_cell.angle_gamma   90.00
#
_symmetry.space_group_name_H-M   'P 1'
#
loop_
_entity.id
_entity.type
_entity.pdbx_description
1 polymer ?
#
loop_
_entity_poly.entity_id
_entity_poly.type
_entity_poly.pdbx_seq_one_letter_code
_entity_poly.pdbx_strand_id
1 'polypeptide(L)'
;MTNTAAKSLFPRSAFVGFDSMFDDLDRVSRNSGDSFPPHNIIKTGGDHYLIELAIAGFSEEELDIELKNRTLTVRGQHEDRGRKYIHKGISTKKFERQFRLSEYVEVTGADFRNGLLAVKLEVVIPDSQKPRKIKINSNEEINNAQEYIET
;
A
#
# COMPACT_ATOMS: atom_id res chain seq x y z
N MET A 1 32.75 -8.70 -16.43
CA MET A 1 31.66 -9.10 -15.51
C MET A 1 31.57 -8.04 -14.43
N THR A 2 30.79 -7.05 -14.64
CA THR A 2 30.51 -6.02 -13.64
C THR A 2 29.31 -6.46 -12.84
N ASN A 3 29.57 -6.94 -11.65
CA ASN A 3 28.54 -7.19 -10.67
C ASN A 3 28.05 -5.83 -10.17
N THR A 4 27.13 -5.25 -10.90
CA THR A 4 26.41 -4.05 -10.45
C THR A 4 25.43 -4.50 -9.39
N ALA A 5 25.95 -4.71 -8.18
CA ALA A 5 25.09 -4.72 -7.01
C ALA A 5 24.34 -3.40 -7.06
N ALA A 6 23.04 -3.47 -7.35
CA ALA A 6 22.17 -2.31 -7.24
C ALA A 6 22.39 -1.75 -5.84
N LYS A 7 23.09 -0.62 -5.77
CA LYS A 7 23.26 0.11 -4.53
C LYS A 7 21.84 0.41 -4.05
N SER A 8 21.44 -0.25 -2.97
CA SER A 8 20.19 0.08 -2.30
C SER A 8 20.18 1.60 -2.09
N LEU A 9 19.21 2.28 -2.68
CA LEU A 9 19.01 3.73 -2.52
C LEU A 9 18.82 4.11 -1.03
N PHE A 10 18.56 3.11 -0.19
CA PHE A 10 18.32 3.30 1.24
C PHE A 10 19.29 2.40 2.04
N PRO A 11 20.20 3.01 2.83
CA PRO A 11 21.08 2.23 3.70
C PRO A 11 20.24 1.54 4.79
N ARG A 12 20.26 0.21 4.81
CA ARG A 12 19.55 -0.61 5.81
C ARG A 12 19.93 -0.24 7.25
N SER A 13 21.14 0.27 7.46
CA SER A 13 21.62 0.71 8.76
C SER A 13 20.89 1.90 9.37
N ALA A 14 20.18 2.69 8.54
CA ALA A 14 19.36 3.82 8.98
C ALA A 14 17.92 3.43 9.35
N PHE A 15 17.51 2.19 9.07
CA PHE A 15 16.13 1.71 9.25
C PHE A 15 16.07 0.55 10.23
N VAL A 16 15.58 0.82 11.43
CA VAL A 16 15.43 -0.17 12.50
C VAL A 16 13.99 -0.69 12.50
N GLY A 17 13.80 -1.99 12.38
CA GLY A 17 12.48 -2.63 12.42
C GLY A 17 11.71 -2.64 11.10
N PHE A 18 12.37 -2.35 9.97
CA PHE A 18 11.76 -2.30 8.64
C PHE A 18 12.08 -3.50 7.74
N ASP A 19 12.58 -4.59 8.30
CA ASP A 19 13.02 -5.76 7.52
C ASP A 19 11.91 -6.33 6.63
N SER A 20 10.69 -6.42 7.15
CA SER A 20 9.52 -6.87 6.39
C SER A 20 9.16 -5.94 5.23
N MET A 21 9.41 -4.64 5.37
CA MET A 21 9.16 -3.66 4.31
C MET A 21 10.11 -3.87 3.11
N PHE A 22 11.37 -4.21 3.36
CA PHE A 22 12.32 -4.51 2.30
C PHE A 22 11.93 -5.78 1.53
N ASP A 23 11.44 -6.80 2.22
CA ASP A 23 10.94 -8.03 1.61
C ASP A 23 9.70 -7.77 0.75
N ASP A 24 8.80 -6.89 1.20
CA ASP A 24 7.61 -6.47 0.46
C ASP A 24 7.99 -5.69 -0.81
N LEU A 25 9.00 -4.81 -0.74
CA LEU A 25 9.53 -4.07 -1.90
C LEU A 25 10.14 -5.02 -2.95
N ASP A 26 10.89 -6.00 -2.51
CA ASP A 26 11.45 -7.03 -3.38
C ASP A 26 10.36 -7.84 -4.09
N ARG A 27 9.29 -8.17 -3.37
CA ARG A 27 8.15 -8.89 -3.92
C ARG A 27 7.42 -8.07 -4.97
N VAL A 28 7.18 -6.80 -4.72
CA VAL A 28 6.53 -5.86 -5.67
C VAL A 28 7.39 -5.71 -6.92
N SER A 29 8.71 -5.59 -6.76
CA SER A 29 9.65 -5.47 -7.88
C SER A 29 9.65 -6.70 -8.80
N ARG A 30 9.47 -7.90 -8.22
CA ARG A 30 9.44 -9.15 -8.99
C ARG A 30 8.12 -9.41 -9.71
N ASN A 31 7.02 -8.83 -9.22
CA ASN A 31 5.67 -9.03 -9.78
C ASN A 31 5.27 -8.00 -10.85
N SER A 32 6.20 -7.24 -11.38
CA SER A 32 5.92 -6.19 -12.38
C SER A 32 5.51 -6.70 -13.77
N GLY A 33 5.13 -7.98 -13.91
CA GLY A 33 4.82 -8.60 -15.19
C GLY A 33 3.44 -8.28 -15.80
N ASP A 34 2.45 -7.89 -15.01
CA ASP A 34 1.12 -7.54 -15.50
C ASP A 34 0.65 -6.22 -14.88
N SER A 35 0.65 -5.16 -15.69
CA SER A 35 0.28 -3.81 -15.27
C SER A 35 -1.23 -3.51 -15.37
N PHE A 36 -2.04 -4.51 -15.74
CA PHE A 36 -3.49 -4.32 -15.83
C PHE A 36 -4.19 -4.56 -14.47
N PRO A 37 -5.13 -3.69 -14.07
CA PRO A 37 -5.50 -2.43 -14.74
C PRO A 37 -4.50 -1.30 -14.46
N PRO A 38 -4.39 -0.32 -15.38
CA PRO A 38 -3.64 0.90 -15.12
C PRO A 38 -4.20 1.62 -13.90
N HIS A 39 -3.33 2.20 -13.08
CA HIS A 39 -3.75 2.90 -11.87
C HIS A 39 -2.91 4.14 -11.60
N ASN A 40 -3.50 5.06 -10.86
CA ASN A 40 -2.83 6.24 -10.30
C ASN A 40 -2.91 6.18 -8.78
N ILE A 41 -1.90 6.69 -8.12
CA ILE A 41 -1.93 6.98 -6.68
C ILE A 41 -1.73 8.49 -6.54
N ILE A 42 -2.72 9.18 -5.99
CA ILE A 42 -2.79 10.64 -5.93
C ILE A 42 -2.82 11.07 -4.48
N LYS A 43 -2.02 12.06 -4.12
CA LYS A 43 -2.18 12.78 -2.85
C LYS A 43 -3.11 13.96 -3.08
N THR A 44 -4.31 13.90 -2.50
CA THR A 44 -5.36 14.90 -2.72
C THR A 44 -5.27 16.10 -1.79
N GLY A 45 -4.52 16.00 -0.71
CA GLY A 45 -4.28 17.09 0.23
C GLY A 45 -4.04 16.57 1.65
N GLY A 46 -3.12 17.19 2.39
CA GLY A 46 -2.81 16.78 3.76
C GLY A 46 -2.53 15.29 3.88
N ASP A 47 -3.39 14.60 4.60
CA ASP A 47 -3.29 13.18 4.89
C ASP A 47 -4.22 12.30 4.02
N HIS A 48 -4.76 12.85 2.93
CA HIS A 48 -5.69 12.14 2.05
C HIS A 48 -5.01 11.65 0.77
N TYR A 49 -5.36 10.43 0.38
CA TYR A 49 -4.88 9.78 -0.84
C TYR A 49 -6.02 9.17 -1.63
N LEU A 50 -5.83 9.01 -2.92
CA LEU A 50 -6.76 8.41 -3.83
C LEU A 50 -6.02 7.38 -4.71
N ILE A 51 -6.55 6.18 -4.79
CA ILE A 51 -6.12 5.19 -5.77
C ILE A 51 -7.20 5.12 -6.85
N GLU A 52 -6.80 5.41 -8.09
CA GLU A 52 -7.69 5.30 -9.24
C GLU A 52 -7.28 4.13 -10.11
N LEU A 53 -8.23 3.27 -10.47
CA LEU A 53 -8.02 2.16 -11.41
C LEU A 53 -8.89 2.38 -12.66
N ALA A 54 -8.26 2.32 -13.84
CA ALA A 54 -8.96 2.42 -15.12
C ALA A 54 -9.49 1.04 -15.52
N ILE A 55 -10.79 0.84 -15.31
CA ILE A 55 -11.49 -0.44 -15.52
C ILE A 55 -12.78 -0.25 -16.30
N ALA A 56 -12.69 0.44 -17.42
CA ALA A 56 -13.80 0.57 -18.35
C ALA A 56 -14.30 -0.80 -18.83
N GLY A 57 -15.60 -0.96 -18.93
CA GLY A 57 -16.24 -2.20 -19.36
C GLY A 57 -16.65 -3.14 -18.23
N PHE A 58 -16.20 -2.90 -16.99
CA PHE A 58 -16.70 -3.61 -15.81
C PHE A 58 -17.95 -2.93 -15.25
N SER A 59 -18.84 -3.72 -14.67
CA SER A 59 -19.93 -3.21 -13.83
C SER A 59 -19.52 -3.24 -12.36
N GLU A 60 -20.25 -2.54 -11.51
CA GLU A 60 -19.97 -2.49 -10.07
C GLU A 60 -20.06 -3.88 -9.42
N GLU A 61 -20.99 -4.72 -9.87
CA GLU A 61 -21.19 -6.08 -9.36
C GLU A 61 -20.06 -7.04 -9.73
N GLU A 62 -19.27 -6.70 -10.72
CA GLU A 62 -18.10 -7.48 -11.16
C GLU A 62 -16.82 -7.13 -10.40
N LEU A 63 -16.89 -6.15 -9.50
CA LEU A 63 -15.77 -5.65 -8.71
C LEU A 63 -15.87 -6.09 -7.26
N ASP A 64 -14.74 -6.43 -6.66
CA ASP A 64 -14.60 -6.76 -5.26
C ASP A 64 -13.41 -6.00 -4.66
N ILE A 65 -13.62 -5.39 -3.49
CA ILE A 65 -12.59 -4.63 -2.77
C ILE A 65 -12.51 -5.18 -1.35
N GLU A 66 -11.36 -5.67 -0.96
CA GLU A 66 -11.12 -6.24 0.36
C GLU A 66 -9.90 -5.59 1.01
N LEU A 67 -10.02 -5.22 2.28
CA LEU A 67 -8.89 -4.81 3.11
C LEU A 67 -8.64 -5.87 4.17
N LYS A 68 -7.48 -6.49 4.11
CA LYS A 68 -7.04 -7.51 5.06
C LYS A 68 -5.55 -7.40 5.35
N ASN A 69 -5.18 -7.38 6.63
CA ASN A 69 -3.78 -7.35 7.06
C ASN A 69 -2.97 -6.24 6.36
N ARG A 70 -3.52 -5.02 6.32
CA ARG A 70 -2.90 -3.87 5.66
C ARG A 70 -2.70 -4.01 4.15
N THR A 71 -3.34 -4.98 3.54
CA THR A 71 -3.32 -5.17 2.09
C THR A 71 -4.71 -4.89 1.54
N LEU A 72 -4.80 -3.86 0.72
CA LEU A 72 -5.99 -3.55 -0.07
C LEU A 72 -5.93 -4.37 -1.35
N THR A 73 -6.89 -5.24 -1.54
CA THR A 73 -7.01 -6.08 -2.74
C THR A 73 -8.22 -5.65 -3.55
N VAL A 74 -8.01 -5.34 -4.81
CA VAL A 74 -9.07 -5.04 -5.78
C VAL A 74 -9.11 -6.15 -6.81
N ARG A 75 -10.27 -6.78 -6.98
CA ARG A 75 -10.51 -7.85 -7.94
C ARG A 75 -11.59 -7.44 -8.92
N GLY A 76 -11.46 -7.88 -10.14
CA GLY A 76 -12.49 -7.74 -11.17
C GLY A 76 -12.59 -8.99 -12.01
N GLN A 77 -13.81 -9.39 -12.30
CA GLN A 77 -14.11 -10.50 -13.20
C GLN A 77 -15.30 -10.13 -14.06
N HIS A 78 -15.04 -10.01 -15.35
CA HIS A 78 -16.06 -9.71 -16.35
C HIS A 78 -16.52 -10.98 -17.04
N GLU A 79 -17.84 -11.15 -17.19
CA GLU A 79 -18.42 -12.19 -18.00
C GLU A 79 -18.51 -11.74 -19.46
N ASP A 80 -17.77 -12.40 -20.33
CA ASP A 80 -17.88 -12.16 -21.77
C ASP A 80 -19.21 -12.72 -22.27
N ARG A 81 -20.09 -11.80 -22.70
CA ARG A 81 -21.44 -12.14 -23.18
C ARG A 81 -21.46 -12.57 -24.65
N GLY A 82 -20.39 -13.15 -25.15
CA GLY A 82 -20.32 -13.71 -26.49
C GLY A 82 -20.33 -12.68 -27.62
N ARG A 83 -19.85 -11.46 -27.37
CA ARG A 83 -19.70 -10.43 -28.40
C ARG A 83 -18.68 -10.86 -29.44
N LYS A 84 -18.99 -10.66 -30.71
CA LYS A 84 -18.02 -10.82 -31.79
C LYS A 84 -17.31 -9.51 -32.04
N TYR A 85 -16.05 -9.45 -31.69
CA TYR A 85 -15.21 -8.26 -31.93
C TYR A 85 -14.51 -8.36 -33.30
N ILE A 86 -14.59 -7.32 -34.08
CA ILE A 86 -13.70 -7.13 -35.24
C ILE A 86 -12.31 -6.71 -34.74
N HIS A 87 -12.30 -5.86 -33.72
CA HIS A 87 -11.10 -5.43 -32.99
C HIS A 87 -11.44 -5.26 -31.51
N LYS A 88 -10.62 -5.76 -30.63
CA LYS A 88 -10.78 -5.60 -29.19
C LYS A 88 -9.57 -4.87 -28.61
N GLY A 89 -9.75 -3.58 -28.29
CA GLY A 89 -8.72 -2.75 -27.67
C GLY A 89 -8.91 -2.51 -26.17
N ILE A 90 -10.14 -2.68 -25.67
CA ILE A 90 -10.45 -2.52 -24.24
C ILE A 90 -10.34 -3.88 -23.55
N SER A 91 -9.38 -3.99 -22.62
CA SER A 91 -9.21 -5.22 -21.84
C SER A 91 -10.24 -5.31 -20.72
N THR A 92 -10.93 -6.44 -20.66
CA THR A 92 -11.84 -6.80 -19.56
C THR A 92 -11.45 -8.14 -18.94
N LYS A 93 -10.16 -8.46 -18.99
CA LYS A 93 -9.64 -9.69 -18.40
C LYS A 93 -9.76 -9.67 -16.87
N LYS A 94 -9.88 -10.85 -16.28
CA LYS A 94 -9.84 -11.01 -14.83
C LYS A 94 -8.53 -10.43 -14.26
N PHE A 95 -8.64 -9.66 -13.20
CA PHE A 95 -7.48 -9.07 -12.54
C PHE A 95 -7.58 -9.15 -11.01
N GLU A 96 -6.43 -9.11 -10.39
CA GLU A 96 -6.26 -8.87 -8.96
C GLU A 96 -5.10 -7.90 -8.76
N ARG A 97 -5.37 -6.79 -8.09
CA ARG A 97 -4.35 -5.78 -7.73
C ARG A 97 -4.28 -5.64 -6.22
N GLN A 98 -3.08 -5.63 -5.70
CA GLN A 98 -2.83 -5.50 -4.28
C GLN A 98 -2.01 -4.25 -4.00
N PHE A 99 -2.45 -3.50 -3.00
CA PHE A 99 -1.78 -2.31 -2.50
C PHE A 99 -1.47 -2.49 -1.01
N ARG A 100 -0.19 -2.41 -0.67
CA ARG A 100 0.23 -2.46 0.72
C ARG A 100 0.05 -1.09 1.36
N LEU A 101 -0.78 -1.01 2.39
CA LEU A 101 -1.03 0.21 3.14
C LEU A 101 -0.10 0.29 4.35
N SER A 102 0.36 1.51 4.68
CA SER A 102 1.11 1.73 5.91
C SER A 102 0.20 1.60 7.13
N GLU A 103 0.81 1.50 8.30
CA GLU A 103 0.12 1.21 9.57
C GLU A 103 -1.04 2.18 9.88
N TYR A 104 -0.91 3.43 9.48
CA TYR A 104 -1.88 4.49 9.80
C TYR A 104 -2.82 4.85 8.66
N VAL A 105 -2.76 4.15 7.54
CA VAL A 105 -3.65 4.39 6.41
C VAL A 105 -4.93 3.59 6.57
N GLU A 106 -6.06 4.28 6.48
CA GLU A 106 -7.39 3.69 6.48
C GLU A 106 -8.11 3.93 5.16
N VAL A 107 -8.94 2.98 4.76
CA VAL A 107 -9.82 3.10 3.60
C VAL A 107 -11.12 3.77 4.05
N THR A 108 -11.42 4.95 3.53
CA THR A 108 -12.61 5.72 3.90
C THR A 108 -13.80 5.49 2.98
N GLY A 109 -13.57 4.99 1.78
CA GLY A 109 -14.64 4.67 0.83
C GLY A 109 -14.12 4.36 -0.56
N ALA A 110 -15.03 3.97 -1.44
CA ALA A 110 -14.76 3.74 -2.84
C ALA A 110 -15.93 4.18 -3.70
N ASP A 111 -15.65 4.77 -4.84
CA ASP A 111 -16.63 5.19 -5.85
C ASP A 111 -16.25 4.62 -7.21
N PHE A 112 -17.24 4.19 -7.97
CA PHE A 112 -17.05 3.72 -9.34
C PHE A 112 -17.86 4.59 -10.31
N ARG A 113 -17.18 5.37 -11.15
CA ARG A 113 -17.80 6.27 -12.12
C ARG A 113 -16.98 6.37 -13.38
N ASN A 114 -17.65 6.45 -14.53
CA ASN A 114 -17.01 6.68 -15.83
C ASN A 114 -15.86 5.69 -16.15
N GLY A 115 -15.96 4.45 -15.69
CA GLY A 115 -14.93 3.45 -15.88
C GLY A 115 -13.69 3.60 -14.98
N LEU A 116 -13.75 4.50 -13.99
CA LEU A 116 -12.72 4.68 -12.97
C LEU A 116 -13.23 4.22 -11.61
N LEU A 117 -12.51 3.30 -11.00
CA LEU A 117 -12.68 2.96 -9.59
C LEU A 117 -11.75 3.84 -8.76
N ALA A 118 -12.33 4.65 -7.88
CA ALA A 118 -11.60 5.54 -6.99
C ALA A 118 -11.72 5.05 -5.55
N VAL A 119 -10.60 4.63 -4.95
CA VAL A 119 -10.54 4.22 -3.55
C VAL A 119 -9.92 5.34 -2.73
N LYS A 120 -10.66 5.84 -1.74
CA LYS A 120 -10.27 6.94 -0.86
C LYS A 120 -9.54 6.41 0.37
N LEU A 121 -8.42 7.02 0.69
CA LEU A 121 -7.56 6.66 1.80
C LEU A 121 -7.25 7.90 2.64
N GLU A 122 -7.10 7.70 3.94
CA GLU A 122 -6.73 8.73 4.89
C GLU A 122 -5.65 8.21 5.85
N VAL A 123 -4.66 9.06 6.16
CA VAL A 123 -3.67 8.76 7.20
C VAL A 123 -4.22 9.22 8.54
N VAL A 124 -4.48 8.29 9.44
CA VAL A 124 -4.98 8.54 10.78
C VAL A 124 -3.93 8.14 11.80
N ILE A 125 -3.15 9.11 12.29
CA ILE A 125 -2.13 8.86 13.30
C ILE A 125 -2.78 8.98 14.69
N PRO A 126 -2.81 7.90 15.51
CA PRO A 126 -3.31 7.96 16.87
C PRO A 126 -2.51 8.97 17.71
N ASP A 127 -3.15 9.65 18.65
CA ASP A 127 -2.49 10.62 19.54
C ASP A 127 -1.33 10.00 20.31
N SER A 128 -1.41 8.72 20.67
CA SER A 128 -0.35 7.96 21.32
C SER A 128 0.91 7.79 20.46
N GLN A 129 0.79 7.94 19.14
CA GLN A 129 1.87 7.75 18.15
C GLN A 129 2.40 9.08 17.59
N LYS A 130 1.82 10.20 18.00
CA LYS A 130 2.32 11.51 17.59
C LYS A 130 3.70 11.79 18.17
N PRO A 131 4.52 12.64 17.54
CA PRO A 131 5.83 13.00 18.06
C PRO A 131 5.77 13.48 19.51
N ARG A 132 6.58 12.91 20.35
CA ARG A 132 6.72 13.28 21.75
C ARG A 132 8.17 13.56 22.10
N LYS A 133 8.40 14.49 23.02
CA LYS A 133 9.74 14.72 23.55
C LYS A 133 10.06 13.66 24.59
N ILE A 134 11.26 13.11 24.51
CA ILE A 134 11.78 12.16 25.48
C ILE A 134 12.71 12.92 26.43
N LYS A 135 12.45 12.84 27.72
CA LYS A 135 13.33 13.41 28.72
C LYS A 135 14.59 12.57 28.87
N ILE A 136 15.70 13.26 29.01
CA ILE A 136 16.97 12.60 29.36
C ILE A 136 17.02 12.53 30.88
N ASN A 137 17.07 11.33 31.43
CA ASN A 137 17.13 11.11 32.85
C ASN A 137 18.48 11.57 33.42
N SER A 138 18.46 12.12 34.63
CA SER A 138 19.68 12.43 35.37
C SER A 138 20.36 11.15 35.85
N ASN A 139 21.64 11.23 36.18
CA ASN A 139 22.41 10.07 36.67
C ASN A 139 21.79 9.42 37.91
N GLU A 140 21.06 10.16 38.73
CA GLU A 140 20.37 9.64 39.92
C GLU A 140 19.21 8.69 39.55
N GLU A 141 18.45 9.01 38.52
CA GLU A 141 17.37 8.15 38.03
C GLU A 141 17.89 6.88 37.36
N ILE A 142 19.04 6.94 36.70
CA ILE A 142 19.69 5.77 36.09
C ILE A 142 20.15 4.79 37.17
N ASN A 143 20.71 5.29 38.28
CA ASN A 143 21.13 4.43 39.37
C ASN A 143 19.96 3.67 40.02
N ASN A 144 18.82 4.33 40.17
CA ASN A 144 17.61 3.67 40.67
C ASN A 144 17.08 2.58 39.70
N ALA A 145 17.22 2.79 38.38
CA ALA A 145 16.80 1.81 37.39
C ALA A 145 17.72 0.56 37.37
N GLN A 146 19.00 0.71 37.69
CA GLN A 146 19.94 -0.42 37.79
C GLN A 146 19.66 -1.30 39.02
N GLU A 147 19.16 -0.76 40.09
CA GLU A 147 18.78 -1.53 41.27
C GLU A 147 17.64 -2.55 41.02
N TYR A 148 16.77 -2.28 40.06
CA TYR A 148 15.70 -3.20 39.66
C TYR A 148 16.19 -4.34 38.74
N ILE A 149 17.36 -4.23 38.13
CA ILE A 149 17.91 -5.22 37.20
C ILE A 149 18.80 -6.23 37.93
N GLU A 150 19.34 -5.87 39.11
CA GLU A 150 20.24 -6.73 39.90
C GLU A 150 19.51 -7.63 40.92
N THR A 151 18.21 -7.58 40.98
CA THR A 151 17.35 -8.50 41.73
C THR A 151 16.61 -9.43 40.76
#